data_08256da062d43536171ccc3d5bea48e1
#
_entry.id   08256da062d43536171ccc3d5bea48e1
#
_cell.length_a   1.000
_cell.length_b   1.000
_cell.length_c   1.000
_cell.angle_alpha   90.00
_cell.angle_beta   90.00
_cell.angle_gamma   90.00
#
_symmetry.space_group_name_H-M   'P 1'
#
loop_
_entity.id
_entity.type
_entity.pdbx_description
1 polymer ?
#
loop_
_entity_poly.entity_id
_entity_poly.type
_entity_poly.pdbx_seq_one_letter_code
_entity_poly.pdbx_strand_id
1 'polypeptide(L)'
;MELVRQQHSRTPQASPAPKNKNDGTRSMGQVMARAAAEEQDSRRRIVSFSSEEPYRRWFGLEILDHADNALDLSRLNDVGVLLFNHKTDVVVGKVIRAWVEDRRGMAEVEFDTDDEAEKVFGKVKSGTLKTTSVRYSVDAWEEVVAGKTSADGRFTGPCQIARKWTPLEVSIVSVPADATVGVGRSDGDDGQGFPLSTREKQIQINKNLYL
;
A
#
# COMPACT_ATOMS: atom_id res chain seq x y z
N MET A 1 -29.80 -59.05 -49.50
CA MET A 1 -29.41 -59.58 -48.18
C MET A 1 -28.30 -58.66 -47.64
N GLU A 2 -28.70 -57.79 -46.78
CA GLU A 2 -27.86 -56.68 -46.27
C GLU A 2 -27.35 -57.07 -44.84
N LEU A 3 -26.05 -57.09 -44.69
CA LEU A 3 -25.40 -57.39 -43.41
C LEU A 3 -25.21 -56.09 -42.59
N VAL A 4 -26.00 -55.95 -41.55
CA VAL A 4 -25.89 -54.88 -40.57
C VAL A 4 -24.67 -55.13 -39.71
N ARG A 5 -23.67 -54.21 -39.76
CA ARG A 5 -22.52 -54.13 -38.84
C ARG A 5 -22.93 -53.42 -37.56
N GLN A 6 -22.96 -54.11 -36.45
CA GLN A 6 -23.07 -53.50 -35.13
C GLN A 6 -21.72 -52.86 -34.74
N GLN A 7 -21.74 -51.54 -34.52
CA GLN A 7 -20.63 -50.83 -33.91
C GLN A 7 -20.76 -50.85 -32.37
N HIS A 8 -19.79 -51.47 -31.72
CA HIS A 8 -19.66 -51.39 -30.26
C HIS A 8 -19.03 -50.07 -29.87
N SER A 9 -19.78 -49.20 -29.20
CA SER A 9 -19.29 -47.98 -28.56
C SER A 9 -18.48 -48.34 -27.30
N ARG A 10 -17.18 -48.06 -27.33
CA ARG A 10 -16.33 -48.12 -26.17
C ARG A 10 -16.46 -46.82 -25.37
N THR A 11 -16.98 -46.91 -24.16
CA THR A 11 -16.98 -45.86 -23.15
C THR A 11 -15.53 -45.56 -22.72
N PRO A 12 -15.07 -44.32 -22.64
CA PRO A 12 -13.76 -44.00 -22.11
C PRO A 12 -13.71 -44.30 -20.61
N GLN A 13 -12.78 -45.14 -20.19
CA GLN A 13 -12.49 -45.42 -18.80
C GLN A 13 -11.80 -44.18 -18.17
N ALA A 14 -12.39 -43.62 -17.11
CA ALA A 14 -11.82 -42.51 -16.34
C ALA A 14 -10.52 -42.97 -15.65
N SER A 15 -9.46 -42.19 -15.81
CA SER A 15 -8.19 -42.38 -15.11
C SER A 15 -8.37 -42.18 -13.60
N PRO A 16 -7.72 -42.99 -12.73
CA PRO A 16 -7.82 -42.81 -11.28
C PRO A 16 -7.18 -41.51 -10.84
N ALA A 17 -7.85 -40.78 -9.95
CA ALA A 17 -7.37 -39.57 -9.33
C ALA A 17 -6.08 -39.80 -8.52
N PRO A 18 -5.13 -38.86 -8.52
CA PRO A 18 -3.88 -39.02 -7.76
C PRO A 18 -4.17 -39.04 -6.25
N LYS A 19 -3.76 -40.12 -5.60
CA LYS A 19 -3.79 -40.29 -4.13
C LYS A 19 -2.57 -39.59 -3.54
N ASN A 20 -2.62 -38.27 -3.34
CA ASN A 20 -1.84 -37.61 -2.28
C ASN A 20 -2.16 -36.11 -2.21
N LYS A 21 -3.15 -35.75 -1.40
CA LYS A 21 -3.53 -34.36 -1.16
C LYS A 21 -2.64 -33.62 -0.14
N ASN A 22 -1.60 -34.30 0.41
CA ASN A 22 -0.80 -33.76 1.51
C ASN A 22 0.60 -33.23 1.11
N ASP A 23 1.07 -33.49 -0.12
CA ASP A 23 2.41 -33.04 -0.53
C ASP A 23 2.43 -31.61 -1.09
N GLY A 24 1.32 -31.14 -1.68
CA GLY A 24 1.24 -29.79 -2.23
C GLY A 24 1.24 -28.68 -1.17
N THR A 25 0.65 -28.93 0.00
CA THR A 25 0.54 -27.96 1.09
C THR A 25 1.85 -27.78 1.88
N ARG A 26 2.67 -28.81 1.99
CA ARG A 26 3.98 -28.72 2.65
C ARG A 26 5.01 -27.97 1.81
N SER A 27 5.02 -28.15 0.50
CA SER A 27 5.94 -27.46 -0.39
C SER A 27 5.62 -25.95 -0.50
N MET A 28 4.33 -25.58 -0.54
CA MET A 28 3.91 -24.17 -0.55
C MET A 28 4.24 -23.45 0.76
N GLY A 29 4.04 -24.07 1.91
CA GLY A 29 4.40 -23.50 3.21
C GLY A 29 5.91 -23.30 3.37
N GLN A 30 6.73 -24.21 2.86
CA GLN A 30 8.20 -24.05 2.86
C GLN A 30 8.68 -22.97 1.90
N VAL A 31 8.05 -22.81 0.72
CA VAL A 31 8.39 -21.75 -0.24
C VAL A 31 8.00 -20.39 0.31
N MET A 32 6.83 -20.23 0.91
CA MET A 32 6.40 -18.97 1.55
C MET A 32 7.26 -18.60 2.77
N ALA A 33 7.60 -19.57 3.64
CA ALA A 33 8.47 -19.33 4.77
C ALA A 33 9.90 -18.95 4.36
N ARG A 34 10.40 -19.48 3.24
CA ARG A 34 11.72 -19.16 2.71
C ARG A 34 11.73 -17.79 2.04
N ALA A 35 10.70 -17.45 1.27
CA ALA A 35 10.54 -16.13 0.68
C ALA A 35 10.44 -15.04 1.77
N ALA A 36 9.67 -15.26 2.84
CA ALA A 36 9.58 -14.35 3.96
C ALA A 36 10.90 -14.20 4.73
N ALA A 37 11.71 -15.26 4.86
CA ALA A 37 13.03 -15.23 5.50
C ALA A 37 14.08 -14.50 4.63
N GLU A 38 14.05 -14.71 3.31
CA GLU A 38 14.91 -14.01 2.35
C GLU A 38 14.56 -12.52 2.26
N GLU A 39 13.26 -12.17 2.36
CA GLU A 39 12.78 -10.79 2.42
C GLU A 39 13.21 -10.07 3.70
N GLN A 40 13.22 -10.78 4.84
CA GLN A 40 13.67 -10.23 6.12
C GLN A 40 15.16 -9.87 6.14
N ASP A 41 16.00 -10.56 5.39
CA ASP A 41 17.45 -10.27 5.32
C ASP A 41 17.81 -9.34 4.14
N SER A 42 16.90 -9.14 3.20
CA SER A 42 17.04 -8.17 2.12
C SER A 42 17.05 -6.75 2.68
N ARG A 43 17.86 -5.87 2.07
CA ARG A 43 17.82 -4.42 2.33
C ARG A 43 16.62 -3.73 1.70
N ARG A 44 15.83 -4.47 0.92
CA ARG A 44 14.62 -3.97 0.26
C ARG A 44 13.40 -4.12 1.15
N ARG A 45 12.53 -3.15 1.07
CA ARG A 45 11.22 -3.17 1.74
C ARG A 45 10.16 -2.58 0.83
N ILE A 46 8.96 -3.16 0.89
CA ILE A 46 7.77 -2.53 0.36
C ILE A 46 7.19 -1.68 1.47
N VAL A 47 6.90 -0.42 1.18
CA VAL A 47 6.33 0.54 2.11
C VAL A 47 5.11 1.21 1.49
N SER A 48 4.08 1.45 2.30
CA SER A 48 3.02 2.39 1.95
C SER A 48 3.43 3.77 2.43
N PHE A 49 3.48 4.77 1.56
CA PHE A 49 3.92 6.12 1.94
C PHE A 49 2.79 7.13 2.03
N SER A 50 1.59 6.82 1.51
CA SER A 50 0.40 7.66 1.59
C SER A 50 -0.88 6.82 1.49
N SER A 51 -1.98 7.38 2.00
CA SER A 51 -3.33 6.81 1.91
C SER A 51 -4.36 7.92 1.74
N GLU A 52 -5.63 7.55 1.55
CA GLU A 52 -6.77 8.47 1.54
C GLU A 52 -7.30 8.79 2.95
N GLU A 53 -6.57 8.43 4.02
CA GLU A 53 -6.97 8.75 5.40
C GLU A 53 -6.98 10.27 5.59
N PRO A 54 -8.11 10.85 6.04
CA PRO A 54 -8.19 12.27 6.27
C PRO A 54 -7.24 12.75 7.37
N TYR A 55 -6.44 13.76 7.07
CA TYR A 55 -5.49 14.33 8.00
C TYR A 55 -5.86 15.79 8.33
N ARG A 56 -5.82 16.15 9.64
CA ARG A 56 -6.14 17.51 10.07
C ARG A 56 -4.95 18.44 9.88
N ARG A 57 -5.16 19.45 9.05
CA ARG A 57 -4.24 20.59 8.84
C ARG A 57 -4.79 21.85 9.53
N TRP A 58 -4.00 22.91 9.50
CA TRP A 58 -4.43 24.23 10.01
C TRP A 58 -5.62 24.82 9.23
N PHE A 59 -5.80 24.41 7.97
CA PHE A 59 -6.90 24.84 7.10
C PHE A 59 -8.10 23.88 7.10
N GLY A 60 -8.08 22.79 7.85
CA GLY A 60 -9.14 21.79 7.91
C GLY A 60 -8.67 20.37 7.63
N LEU A 61 -9.58 19.51 7.17
CA LEU A 61 -9.26 18.15 6.78
C LEU A 61 -8.68 18.12 5.36
N GLU A 62 -7.57 17.46 5.22
CA GLU A 62 -6.91 17.18 3.95
C GLU A 62 -7.03 15.70 3.60
N ILE A 63 -7.28 15.41 2.33
CA ILE A 63 -7.30 14.06 1.77
C ILE A 63 -6.41 14.05 0.53
N LEU A 64 -5.46 13.11 0.47
CA LEU A 64 -4.69 12.83 -0.72
C LEU A 64 -5.45 11.83 -1.59
N ASP A 65 -5.86 12.23 -2.79
CA ASP A 65 -6.57 11.35 -3.72
C ASP A 65 -5.60 10.35 -4.35
N HIS A 66 -6.02 9.08 -4.42
CA HIS A 66 -5.28 7.99 -5.06
C HIS A 66 -6.06 7.38 -6.23
N ALA A 67 -7.02 8.11 -6.80
CA ALA A 67 -7.65 7.73 -8.05
C ALA A 67 -6.65 7.77 -9.21
N ASP A 68 -7.03 7.16 -10.33
CA ASP A 68 -6.24 7.17 -11.56
C ASP A 68 -5.86 8.62 -11.95
N ASN A 69 -4.58 8.84 -12.24
CA ASN A 69 -4.00 10.14 -12.59
C ASN A 69 -4.02 11.21 -11.47
N ALA A 70 -4.32 10.86 -10.22
CA ALA A 70 -4.20 11.80 -9.09
C ALA A 70 -2.75 12.00 -8.66
N LEU A 71 -1.93 10.92 -8.68
CA LEU A 71 -0.52 10.94 -8.31
C LEU A 71 0.36 11.01 -9.55
N ASP A 72 1.29 11.97 -9.58
CA ASP A 72 2.42 11.94 -10.48
C ASP A 72 3.62 11.29 -9.78
N LEU A 73 3.88 10.03 -10.11
CA LEU A 73 4.97 9.23 -9.54
C LEU A 73 6.27 9.32 -10.33
N SER A 74 6.32 10.09 -11.42
CA SER A 74 7.48 10.18 -12.32
C SER A 74 8.75 10.54 -11.56
N ARG A 75 8.68 11.56 -10.68
CA ARG A 75 9.82 12.00 -9.86
C ARG A 75 10.34 10.91 -8.93
N LEU A 76 9.48 10.18 -8.21
CA LEU A 76 9.92 9.10 -7.32
C LEU A 76 10.55 7.95 -8.11
N ASN A 77 10.02 7.64 -9.27
CA ASN A 77 10.54 6.56 -10.13
C ASN A 77 11.85 6.93 -10.85
N ASP A 78 12.14 8.22 -11.02
CA ASP A 78 13.36 8.69 -11.69
C ASP A 78 14.49 8.97 -10.68
N VAL A 79 14.24 9.77 -9.65
CA VAL A 79 15.26 10.27 -8.72
C VAL A 79 14.85 10.14 -7.23
N GLY A 80 13.92 9.24 -6.93
CA GLY A 80 13.37 9.10 -5.58
C GLY A 80 14.39 8.62 -4.56
N VAL A 81 14.51 9.33 -3.44
CA VAL A 81 15.35 8.98 -2.29
C VAL A 81 14.50 8.57 -1.09
N LEU A 82 15.08 7.71 -0.24
CA LEU A 82 14.54 7.38 1.07
C LEU A 82 15.26 8.21 2.12
N LEU A 83 14.52 9.03 2.86
CA LEU A 83 15.06 9.90 3.91
C LEU A 83 14.71 9.35 5.30
N PHE A 84 15.30 9.95 6.32
CA PHE A 84 14.92 9.77 7.72
C PHE A 84 14.39 11.09 8.30
N ASN A 85 13.12 11.04 8.80
CA ASN A 85 12.44 12.19 9.43
C ASN A 85 12.41 13.45 8.54
N HIS A 86 12.23 13.30 7.22
CA HIS A 86 12.17 14.40 6.24
C HIS A 86 13.45 15.28 6.20
N LYS A 87 14.57 14.79 6.72
CA LYS A 87 15.83 15.51 6.67
C LYS A 87 16.54 15.26 5.34
N THR A 88 16.67 16.30 4.54
CA THR A 88 17.22 16.20 3.18
C THR A 88 18.73 15.88 3.15
N ASP A 89 19.41 16.05 4.26
CA ASP A 89 20.81 15.71 4.50
C ASP A 89 21.00 14.32 5.10
N VAL A 90 19.91 13.61 5.44
CA VAL A 90 19.95 12.24 5.99
C VAL A 90 19.27 11.30 5.00
N VAL A 91 20.00 10.96 3.93
CA VAL A 91 19.59 9.95 2.95
C VAL A 91 19.95 8.57 3.50
N VAL A 92 18.98 7.67 3.55
CA VAL A 92 19.16 6.31 4.08
C VAL A 92 18.89 5.23 3.02
N GLY A 93 18.61 5.63 1.78
CA GLY A 93 18.39 4.73 0.67
C GLY A 93 17.73 5.40 -0.51
N LYS A 94 17.24 4.59 -1.43
CA LYS A 94 16.60 5.01 -2.69
C LYS A 94 15.25 4.34 -2.89
N VAL A 95 14.41 4.97 -3.70
CA VAL A 95 13.19 4.37 -4.24
C VAL A 95 13.57 3.56 -5.49
N ILE A 96 13.22 2.28 -5.53
CA ILE A 96 13.42 1.41 -6.70
C ILE A 96 12.27 1.60 -7.68
N ARG A 97 11.03 1.63 -7.15
CA ARG A 97 9.81 1.91 -7.90
C ARG A 97 8.72 2.38 -6.95
N ALA A 98 7.79 3.18 -7.48
CA ALA A 98 6.58 3.59 -6.79
C ALA A 98 5.36 3.33 -7.67
N TRP A 99 4.24 2.96 -7.06
CA TRP A 99 2.96 2.68 -7.74
C TRP A 99 1.78 3.01 -6.83
N VAL A 100 0.57 2.95 -7.36
CA VAL A 100 -0.68 3.02 -6.59
C VAL A 100 -1.29 1.63 -6.54
N GLU A 101 -1.68 1.19 -5.36
CA GLU A 101 -2.37 -0.06 -5.12
C GLU A 101 -3.35 0.12 -3.96
N ASP A 102 -4.57 -0.36 -4.11
CA ASP A 102 -5.63 -0.30 -3.08
C ASP A 102 -5.82 1.10 -2.45
N ARG A 103 -5.81 2.15 -3.28
CA ARG A 103 -5.91 3.55 -2.83
C ARG A 103 -4.79 3.98 -1.89
N ARG A 104 -3.60 3.41 -2.07
CA ARG A 104 -2.38 3.76 -1.34
C ARG A 104 -1.24 4.07 -2.30
N GLY A 105 -0.41 5.00 -1.93
CA GLY A 105 0.89 5.18 -2.55
C GLY A 105 1.87 4.17 -1.96
N MET A 106 2.38 3.29 -2.81
CA MET A 106 3.30 2.20 -2.47
C MET A 106 4.67 2.45 -3.08
N ALA A 107 5.72 2.04 -2.39
CA ALA A 107 7.08 2.08 -2.93
C ALA A 107 7.88 0.85 -2.51
N GLU A 108 8.68 0.32 -3.42
CA GLU A 108 9.80 -0.56 -3.11
C GLU A 108 11.02 0.32 -2.88
N VAL A 109 11.61 0.22 -1.71
CA VAL A 109 12.79 1.00 -1.31
C VAL A 109 13.96 0.08 -0.99
N GLU A 110 15.19 0.55 -1.18
CA GLU A 110 16.42 -0.16 -0.83
C GLU A 110 17.27 0.73 0.07
N PHE A 111 17.62 0.22 1.25
CA PHE A 111 18.46 0.94 2.21
C PHE A 111 19.93 0.88 1.80
N ASP A 112 20.65 1.99 1.97
CA ASP A 112 22.08 2.08 1.77
C ASP A 112 22.86 1.36 2.89
N THR A 113 24.20 1.26 2.75
CA THR A 113 25.07 0.48 3.63
C THR A 113 25.96 1.34 4.53
N ASP A 114 25.77 2.67 4.50
CA ASP A 114 26.51 3.59 5.38
C ASP A 114 25.97 3.53 6.81
N ASP A 115 26.72 4.11 7.76
CA ASP A 115 26.42 4.04 9.21
C ASP A 115 25.06 4.62 9.59
N GLU A 116 24.58 5.66 8.89
CA GLU A 116 23.28 6.26 9.16
C GLU A 116 22.15 5.38 8.65
N ALA A 117 22.28 4.87 7.45
CA ALA A 117 21.33 3.92 6.86
C ALA A 117 21.27 2.64 7.70
N GLU A 118 22.40 2.09 8.14
CA GLU A 118 22.44 0.90 9.01
C GLU A 118 21.67 1.08 10.33
N LYS A 119 21.82 2.24 10.98
CA LYS A 119 21.08 2.55 12.22
C LYS A 119 19.57 2.55 12.00
N VAL A 120 19.11 3.15 10.91
CA VAL A 120 17.68 3.23 10.57
C VAL A 120 17.17 1.86 10.15
N PHE A 121 17.90 1.17 9.26
CA PHE A 121 17.55 -0.16 8.78
C PHE A 121 17.46 -1.20 9.91
N GLY A 122 18.40 -1.19 10.85
CA GLY A 122 18.37 -2.05 12.03
C GLY A 122 17.11 -1.84 12.87
N LYS A 123 16.64 -0.58 13.02
CA LYS A 123 15.38 -0.26 13.71
C LYS A 123 14.13 -0.66 12.90
N VAL A 124 14.19 -0.61 11.59
CA VAL A 124 13.12 -1.14 10.72
C VAL A 124 13.08 -2.67 10.82
N LYS A 125 14.21 -3.35 10.75
CA LYS A 125 14.31 -4.83 10.94
C LYS A 125 13.75 -5.28 12.29
N SER A 126 14.09 -4.57 13.36
CA SER A 126 13.61 -4.87 14.72
C SER A 126 12.14 -4.50 14.94
N GLY A 127 11.49 -3.83 13.98
CA GLY A 127 10.13 -3.33 14.14
C GLY A 127 9.99 -2.12 15.08
N THR A 128 11.10 -1.44 15.45
CA THR A 128 11.05 -0.21 16.23
C THR A 128 10.55 0.96 15.39
N LEU A 129 11.01 1.07 14.14
CA LEU A 129 10.52 2.03 13.16
C LEU A 129 9.64 1.29 12.16
N LYS A 130 8.34 1.60 12.13
CA LYS A 130 7.33 0.93 11.30
C LYS A 130 6.61 1.89 10.36
N THR A 131 6.82 3.19 10.51
CA THR A 131 6.00 4.20 9.87
C THR A 131 6.80 4.99 8.85
N THR A 132 6.10 5.40 7.82
CA THR A 132 6.59 6.23 6.72
C THR A 132 5.82 7.53 6.65
N SER A 133 6.32 8.46 5.89
CA SER A 133 5.66 9.72 5.57
C SER A 133 6.16 10.21 4.23
N VAL A 134 5.44 11.15 3.62
CA VAL A 134 5.75 11.71 2.32
C VAL A 134 5.72 13.24 2.39
N ARG A 135 6.68 13.90 1.75
CA ARG A 135 6.57 15.31 1.39
C ARG A 135 6.10 15.40 -0.05
N TYR A 136 5.19 16.31 -0.33
CA TYR A 136 4.54 16.44 -1.64
C TYR A 136 4.22 17.88 -1.97
N SER A 137 3.96 18.13 -3.25
CA SER A 137 3.31 19.33 -3.77
C SER A 137 1.93 18.99 -4.32
N VAL A 138 1.02 19.96 -4.30
CA VAL A 138 -0.33 19.77 -4.83
C VAL A 138 -0.59 20.78 -5.95
N ASP A 139 -0.98 20.26 -7.12
CA ASP A 139 -1.22 21.04 -8.32
C ASP A 139 -2.72 21.38 -8.49
N ALA A 140 -3.63 20.55 -7.93
CA ALA A 140 -5.06 20.79 -8.01
C ALA A 140 -5.77 20.35 -6.74
N TRP A 141 -6.62 21.24 -6.22
CA TRP A 141 -7.47 21.01 -5.06
C TRP A 141 -8.94 20.96 -5.45
N GLU A 142 -9.70 20.12 -4.74
CA GLU A 142 -11.16 20.20 -4.66
C GLU A 142 -11.57 20.51 -3.23
N GLU A 143 -12.28 21.63 -3.03
CA GLU A 143 -12.92 21.95 -1.76
C GLU A 143 -14.31 21.35 -1.71
N VAL A 144 -14.59 20.58 -0.66
CA VAL A 144 -15.92 20.04 -0.39
C VAL A 144 -16.45 20.71 0.87
N VAL A 145 -17.44 21.59 0.70
CA VAL A 145 -18.06 22.30 1.83
C VAL A 145 -18.93 21.38 2.68
N ALA A 146 -19.21 21.80 3.91
CA ALA A 146 -20.03 21.03 4.84
C ALA A 146 -21.38 20.58 4.24
N GLY A 147 -21.72 19.32 4.43
CA GLY A 147 -22.96 18.71 3.94
C GLY A 147 -23.02 18.46 2.43
N LYS A 148 -21.93 18.68 1.71
CA LYS A 148 -21.79 18.31 0.29
C LYS A 148 -20.88 17.11 0.12
N THR A 149 -20.94 16.51 -1.05
CA THR A 149 -20.10 15.37 -1.44
C THR A 149 -19.19 15.80 -2.59
N SER A 150 -17.99 15.23 -2.64
CA SER A 150 -17.02 15.42 -3.73
C SER A 150 -17.62 15.07 -5.09
N ALA A 151 -17.02 15.60 -6.16
CA ALA A 151 -17.50 15.41 -7.53
C ALA A 151 -17.62 13.92 -7.93
N ASP A 152 -16.77 13.06 -7.40
CA ASP A 152 -16.79 11.61 -7.60
C ASP A 152 -17.62 10.84 -6.56
N GLY A 153 -18.25 11.53 -5.63
CA GLY A 153 -19.12 10.96 -4.60
C GLY A 153 -18.41 10.23 -3.46
N ARG A 154 -17.07 10.20 -3.42
CA ARG A 154 -16.31 9.42 -2.43
C ARG A 154 -16.20 10.08 -1.06
N PHE A 155 -16.09 11.40 -0.99
CA PHE A 155 -15.81 12.13 0.24
C PHE A 155 -16.91 13.12 0.57
N THR A 156 -17.22 13.24 1.86
CA THR A 156 -18.22 14.21 2.37
C THR A 156 -17.50 15.32 3.12
N GLY A 157 -17.81 16.56 2.78
CA GLY A 157 -17.21 17.76 3.38
C GLY A 157 -17.64 18.00 4.85
N PRO A 158 -16.92 18.87 5.56
CA PRO A 158 -15.91 19.79 5.02
C PRO A 158 -14.53 19.14 4.88
N CYS A 159 -13.93 19.19 3.70
CA CYS A 159 -12.55 18.72 3.47
C CYS A 159 -11.96 19.37 2.21
N GLN A 160 -10.65 19.35 2.09
CA GLN A 160 -9.90 19.67 0.89
C GLN A 160 -9.23 18.41 0.35
N ILE A 161 -9.44 18.11 -0.92
CA ILE A 161 -8.95 16.92 -1.59
C ILE A 161 -7.86 17.33 -2.57
N ALA A 162 -6.65 16.81 -2.40
CA ALA A 162 -5.57 16.96 -3.36
C ALA A 162 -5.85 16.04 -4.56
N ARG A 163 -6.43 16.58 -5.63
CA ARG A 163 -6.84 15.85 -6.83
C ARG A 163 -5.69 15.59 -7.81
N LYS A 164 -4.67 16.43 -7.77
CA LYS A 164 -3.40 16.22 -8.46
C LYS A 164 -2.27 16.60 -7.54
N TRP A 165 -1.35 15.70 -7.31
CA TRP A 165 -0.23 15.92 -6.42
C TRP A 165 0.98 15.05 -6.80
N THR A 166 2.16 15.54 -6.43
CA THR A 166 3.45 14.92 -6.75
C THR A 166 4.20 14.67 -5.45
N PRO A 167 4.50 13.42 -5.08
CA PRO A 167 5.38 13.10 -3.97
C PRO A 167 6.82 13.51 -4.31
N LEU A 168 7.48 14.19 -3.38
CA LEU A 168 8.84 14.73 -3.55
C LEU A 168 9.92 13.81 -3.00
N GLU A 169 9.62 13.08 -1.92
CA GLU A 169 10.48 12.10 -1.26
C GLU A 169 9.63 11.15 -0.40
N VAL A 170 10.20 10.03 0.01
CA VAL A 170 9.63 9.11 1.01
C VAL A 170 10.56 9.07 2.21
N SER A 171 10.02 9.13 3.42
CA SER A 171 10.79 9.08 4.67
C SER A 171 10.36 7.94 5.56
N ILE A 172 11.33 7.26 6.19
CA ILE A 172 11.09 6.55 7.43
C ILE A 172 10.98 7.59 8.55
N VAL A 173 9.90 7.55 9.33
CA VAL A 173 9.67 8.55 10.38
C VAL A 173 9.38 7.89 11.72
N SER A 174 9.76 8.59 12.81
CA SER A 174 9.42 8.16 14.17
C SER A 174 7.99 8.54 14.57
N VAL A 175 7.45 9.61 13.99
CA VAL A 175 6.08 10.09 14.22
C VAL A 175 5.45 10.44 12.87
N PRO A 176 4.56 9.58 12.33
CA PRO A 176 3.92 9.82 11.04
C PRO A 176 2.78 10.83 11.16
N ALA A 177 2.50 11.51 10.05
CA ALA A 177 1.27 12.29 9.90
C ALA A 177 0.05 11.35 9.76
N ASP A 178 0.17 10.30 8.95
CA ASP A 178 -0.83 9.25 8.78
C ASP A 178 -0.32 7.95 9.43
N ALA A 179 -1.00 7.48 10.48
CA ALA A 179 -0.60 6.27 11.21
C ALA A 179 -0.93 4.97 10.44
N THR A 180 -1.67 5.04 9.33
CA THR A 180 -2.04 3.87 8.52
C THR A 180 -0.99 3.50 7.49
N VAL A 181 0.01 4.34 7.23
CA VAL A 181 1.10 4.07 6.30
C VAL A 181 2.34 3.52 7.01
N GLY A 182 3.13 2.70 6.31
CA GLY A 182 4.35 2.12 6.89
C GLY A 182 4.92 0.94 6.13
N VAL A 183 5.95 0.36 6.73
CA VAL A 183 6.69 -0.80 6.20
C VAL A 183 5.79 -2.04 6.27
N GLY A 184 5.65 -2.75 5.15
CA GLY A 184 4.85 -3.97 5.06
C GLY A 184 3.35 -3.78 5.25
N ARG A 185 2.83 -2.55 5.17
CA ARG A 185 1.40 -2.28 5.31
C ARG A 185 0.71 -2.29 3.94
N SER A 186 -0.22 -3.22 3.79
CA SER A 186 -1.25 -3.26 2.76
C SER A 186 -2.61 -3.42 3.45
N ASP A 187 -3.71 -3.17 2.75
CA ASP A 187 -5.07 -3.22 3.34
C ASP A 187 -5.50 -4.57 3.95
N GLY A 188 -4.63 -5.57 3.96
CA GLY A 188 -4.89 -6.92 4.50
C GLY A 188 -4.23 -7.26 5.83
N ASP A 189 -3.42 -6.38 6.44
CA ASP A 189 -2.62 -6.69 7.65
C ASP A 189 -3.12 -6.01 8.95
N ASP A 190 -4.38 -5.65 9.01
CA ASP A 190 -4.97 -5.08 10.22
C ASP A 190 -5.40 -6.19 11.18
N GLY A 191 -4.51 -6.53 12.09
CA GLY A 191 -4.85 -7.34 13.25
C GLY A 191 -5.99 -6.71 14.05
N GLN A 192 -7.20 -7.31 13.96
CA GLN A 192 -8.37 -7.12 14.79
C GLN A 192 -9.15 -5.79 14.61
N GLY A 193 -10.19 -5.87 13.84
CA GLY A 193 -11.28 -4.91 13.71
C GLY A 193 -11.49 -4.56 12.25
N PHE A 194 -12.72 -4.71 11.75
CA PHE A 194 -13.06 -4.25 10.40
C PHE A 194 -12.79 -2.74 10.31
N PRO A 195 -11.81 -2.28 9.53
CA PRO A 195 -11.57 -0.85 9.44
C PRO A 195 -12.79 -0.22 8.75
N LEU A 196 -13.29 0.87 9.32
CA LEU A 196 -14.30 1.70 8.65
C LEU A 196 -13.73 2.10 7.29
N SER A 197 -14.56 2.07 6.24
CA SER A 197 -14.16 2.59 4.93
C SER A 197 -13.74 4.06 5.05
N THR A 198 -12.93 4.57 4.13
CA THR A 198 -12.51 5.99 4.12
C THR A 198 -13.72 6.93 4.24
N ARG A 199 -14.85 6.58 3.59
CA ARG A 199 -16.09 7.34 3.68
C ARG A 199 -16.69 7.30 5.09
N GLU A 200 -16.71 6.16 5.75
CA GLU A 200 -17.25 6.02 7.12
C GLU A 200 -16.38 6.76 8.14
N LYS A 201 -15.06 6.67 8.01
CA LYS A 201 -14.10 7.45 8.80
C LYS A 201 -14.31 8.96 8.61
N GLN A 202 -14.48 9.40 7.36
CA GLN A 202 -14.78 10.80 7.04
C GLN A 202 -16.09 11.26 7.69
N ILE A 203 -17.14 10.45 7.63
CA ILE A 203 -18.44 10.75 8.27
C ILE A 203 -18.28 10.87 9.80
N GLN A 204 -17.53 9.96 10.41
CA GLN A 204 -17.28 9.96 11.85
C GLN A 204 -16.50 11.20 12.30
N ILE A 205 -15.44 11.57 11.55
CA ILE A 205 -14.66 12.78 11.80
C ILE A 205 -15.55 14.02 11.69
N ASN A 206 -16.35 14.11 10.63
CA ASN A 206 -17.25 15.25 10.43
C ASN A 206 -18.31 15.38 11.54
N LYS A 207 -18.86 14.27 12.04
CA LYS A 207 -19.78 14.29 13.19
C LYS A 207 -19.11 14.88 14.44
N ASN A 208 -17.86 14.52 14.70
CA ASN A 208 -17.12 15.00 15.87
C ASN A 208 -16.69 16.47 15.76
N LEU A 209 -16.74 17.07 14.57
CA LEU A 209 -16.42 18.47 14.34
C LEU A 209 -17.58 19.43 14.70
N TYR A 210 -18.81 18.91 14.79
CA TYR A 210 -20.04 19.69 15.04
C TYR A 210 -20.63 19.45 16.43
N LEU A 211 -19.92 18.71 17.29
CA LEU A 211 -20.21 18.55 18.72
C LEU A 211 -19.27 19.42 19.55
#